data_89796760471a28cd4429f10d8a3cf96f
#
_entry.id   89796760471a28cd4429f10d8a3cf96f
#
_cell.length_a   1.000
_cell.length_b   1.000
_cell.length_c   1.000
_cell.angle_alpha   90.00
_cell.angle_beta   90.00
_cell.angle_gamma   90.00
#
_symmetry.space_group_name_H-M   'P 1'
#
loop_
_entity.id
_entity.type
_entity.pdbx_description
1 polymer ?
#
loop_
_entity_poly.entity_id
_entity_poly.type
_entity_poly.pdbx_seq_one_letter_code
_entity_poly.pdbx_strand_id
1 'polypeptide(L)'
;NRKHVLEAIERLAKAAAVGARAPEPEVTVRADEFTPALVNDAALAKKVTDAFVAVLGAERVKPQPLIMGGEDFSRFGRAGVPAVMFWIGTISPERIEAAQKPGGKPLPSMHSEFYYPDPGPSIRTGVIAMSHAVLSIVGK
;
A
#
# COMPACT_ATOMS: atom_id res chain seq x y z
N ASN A 1 17.41 8.73 2.17
CA ASN A 1 16.55 9.94 2.06
C ASN A 1 15.90 10.36 3.39
N ARG A 2 15.31 9.42 4.21
CA ARG A 2 14.67 9.78 5.50
C ARG A 2 15.59 10.56 6.43
N LYS A 3 16.83 10.12 6.60
CA LYS A 3 17.83 10.79 7.47
C LYS A 3 18.01 12.27 7.05
N HIS A 4 18.21 12.54 5.77
CA HIS A 4 18.37 13.92 5.27
C HIS A 4 17.12 14.79 5.50
N VAL A 5 15.93 14.21 5.40
CA VAL A 5 14.68 14.92 5.68
C VAL A 5 14.61 15.31 7.15
N LEU A 6 14.92 14.39 8.06
CA LEU A 6 14.91 14.67 9.50
C LEU A 6 15.95 15.73 9.89
N GLU A 7 17.17 15.64 9.36
CA GLU A 7 18.21 16.67 9.56
C GLU A 7 17.80 18.04 8.99
N ALA A 8 17.08 18.05 7.86
CA ALA A 8 16.56 19.28 7.29
C ALA A 8 15.44 19.89 8.15
N ILE A 9 14.56 19.07 8.71
CA ILE A 9 13.48 19.55 9.62
C ILE A 9 14.09 20.24 10.83
N GLU A 10 15.07 19.62 11.49
CA GLU A 10 15.74 20.22 12.64
C GLU A 10 16.41 21.55 12.28
N ARG A 11 17.18 21.58 11.19
CA ARG A 11 17.84 22.79 10.70
C ARG A 11 16.86 23.91 10.39
N LEU A 12 15.74 23.59 9.72
CA LEU A 12 14.72 24.57 9.37
C LEU A 12 13.97 25.10 10.60
N ALA A 13 13.66 24.25 11.58
CA ALA A 13 13.04 24.67 12.83
C ALA A 13 13.93 25.69 13.59
N LYS A 14 15.22 25.40 13.73
CA LYS A 14 16.18 26.31 14.35
C LYS A 14 16.33 27.62 13.57
N ALA A 15 16.43 27.55 12.25
CA ALA A 15 16.50 28.75 11.41
C ALA A 15 15.25 29.64 11.51
N ALA A 16 14.07 29.05 11.56
CA ALA A 16 12.82 29.75 11.74
C ALA A 16 12.75 30.49 13.09
N ALA A 17 13.20 29.84 14.16
CA ALA A 17 13.27 30.47 15.48
C ALA A 17 14.23 31.69 15.50
N VAL A 18 15.39 31.56 14.88
CA VAL A 18 16.33 32.69 14.73
C VAL A 18 15.70 33.83 13.95
N GLY A 19 15.04 33.54 12.82
CA GLY A 19 14.35 34.56 12.00
C GLY A 19 13.22 35.26 12.77
N ALA A 20 12.52 34.56 13.63
CA ALA A 20 11.46 35.09 14.48
C ALA A 20 11.97 35.75 15.80
N ARG A 21 13.27 35.73 16.06
CA ARG A 21 13.87 36.14 17.34
C ARG A 21 13.24 35.40 18.55
N ALA A 22 12.85 34.16 18.34
CA ALA A 22 12.32 33.26 19.36
C ALA A 22 13.44 32.41 20.01
N PRO A 23 13.22 31.83 21.19
CA PRO A 23 14.12 30.86 21.78
C PRO A 23 14.38 29.67 20.85
N GLU A 24 15.56 29.05 20.99
CA GLU A 24 15.89 27.86 20.21
C GLU A 24 14.88 26.73 20.49
N PRO A 25 14.26 26.13 19.47
CA PRO A 25 13.29 25.07 19.67
C PRO A 25 13.96 23.77 20.03
N GLU A 26 13.34 22.99 20.90
CA GLU A 26 13.66 21.59 21.07
C GLU A 26 13.03 20.77 19.93
N VAL A 27 13.88 20.01 19.19
CA VAL A 27 13.41 19.16 18.09
C VAL A 27 13.65 17.71 18.46
N THR A 28 12.60 17.04 18.91
CA THR A 28 12.64 15.62 19.25
C THR A 28 12.34 14.76 18.03
N VAL A 29 13.26 13.88 17.66
CA VAL A 29 13.12 12.93 16.57
C VAL A 29 13.01 11.52 17.14
N ARG A 30 11.85 10.88 16.92
CA ARG A 30 11.64 9.48 17.28
C ARG A 30 12.12 8.58 16.14
N ALA A 31 13.39 8.21 16.18
CA ALA A 31 14.05 7.51 15.08
C ALA A 31 13.44 6.14 14.78
N ASP A 32 12.91 5.47 15.81
CA ASP A 32 12.38 4.11 15.72
C ASP A 32 10.88 4.06 15.42
N GLU A 33 10.18 5.19 15.53
CA GLU A 33 8.77 5.30 15.23
C GLU A 33 8.56 5.69 13.76
N PHE A 34 8.54 4.72 12.88
CA PHE A 34 8.20 4.93 11.47
C PHE A 34 7.63 3.66 10.85
N THR A 35 6.85 3.83 9.79
CA THR A 35 6.36 2.73 8.96
C THR A 35 7.34 2.49 7.82
N PRO A 36 8.00 1.33 7.77
CA PRO A 36 8.95 1.01 6.71
C PRO A 36 8.27 0.83 5.34
N ALA A 37 9.05 0.88 4.27
CA ALA A 37 8.57 0.47 2.97
C ALA A 37 8.26 -1.04 2.98
N LEU A 38 7.12 -1.41 2.42
CA LEU A 38 6.77 -2.80 2.14
C LEU A 38 7.46 -3.23 0.85
N VAL A 39 8.17 -4.33 0.91
CA VAL A 39 8.76 -5.00 -0.25
C VAL A 39 8.32 -6.46 -0.20
N ASN A 40 7.58 -6.89 -1.21
CA ASN A 40 7.16 -8.28 -1.34
C ASN A 40 8.38 -9.18 -1.60
N ASP A 41 8.45 -10.34 -0.93
CA ASP A 41 9.41 -11.37 -1.29
C ASP A 41 9.18 -11.83 -2.73
N ALA A 42 10.23 -11.78 -3.56
CA ALA A 42 10.09 -11.99 -5.00
C ALA A 42 9.65 -13.43 -5.36
N ALA A 43 10.17 -14.42 -4.63
CA ALA A 43 9.84 -15.83 -4.89
C ALA A 43 8.40 -16.15 -4.46
N LEU A 44 8.00 -15.65 -3.30
CA LEU A 44 6.65 -15.80 -2.79
C LEU A 44 5.64 -15.03 -3.65
N ALA A 45 5.97 -13.79 -4.06
CA ALA A 45 5.14 -12.99 -4.94
C ALA A 45 4.89 -13.69 -6.29
N LYS A 46 5.95 -14.26 -6.88
CA LYS A 46 5.79 -15.05 -8.11
C LYS A 46 4.86 -16.24 -7.90
N LYS A 47 5.06 -17.04 -6.86
CA LYS A 47 4.26 -18.22 -6.55
C LYS A 47 2.78 -17.88 -6.37
N VAL A 48 2.49 -16.82 -5.62
CA VAL A 48 1.12 -16.33 -5.39
C VAL A 48 0.51 -15.78 -6.68
N THR A 49 1.27 -15.03 -7.48
CA THR A 49 0.82 -14.51 -8.77
C THR A 49 0.46 -15.65 -9.73
N ASP A 50 1.30 -16.68 -9.84
CA ASP A 50 1.02 -17.85 -10.67
C ASP A 50 -0.28 -18.55 -10.24
N ALA A 51 -0.51 -18.69 -8.93
CA ALA A 51 -1.77 -19.23 -8.39
C ALA A 51 -2.98 -18.36 -8.75
N PHE A 52 -2.85 -17.04 -8.70
CA PHE A 52 -3.92 -16.12 -9.10
C PHE A 52 -4.22 -16.19 -10.59
N VAL A 53 -3.19 -16.24 -11.43
CA VAL A 53 -3.37 -16.40 -12.88
C VAL A 53 -4.10 -17.69 -13.20
N ALA A 54 -3.78 -18.78 -12.52
CA ALA A 54 -4.41 -20.07 -12.72
C ALA A 54 -5.91 -20.08 -12.39
N VAL A 55 -6.33 -19.34 -11.37
CA VAL A 55 -7.72 -19.37 -10.86
C VAL A 55 -8.58 -18.20 -11.31
N LEU A 56 -7.99 -17.03 -11.54
CA LEU A 56 -8.72 -15.82 -11.91
C LEU A 56 -8.56 -15.46 -13.40
N GLY A 57 -7.54 -15.98 -14.07
CA GLY A 57 -7.15 -15.61 -15.43
C GLY A 57 -6.13 -14.47 -15.45
N ALA A 58 -5.24 -14.51 -16.44
CA ALA A 58 -4.13 -13.54 -16.58
C ALA A 58 -4.62 -12.10 -16.80
N GLU A 59 -5.78 -11.94 -17.42
CA GLU A 59 -6.38 -10.63 -17.69
C GLU A 59 -6.83 -9.90 -16.42
N ARG A 60 -7.05 -10.63 -15.31
CA ARG A 60 -7.50 -10.10 -14.03
C ARG A 60 -6.36 -9.85 -13.04
N VAL A 61 -5.19 -10.41 -13.31
CA VAL A 61 -4.02 -10.26 -12.44
C VAL A 61 -3.09 -9.21 -13.04
N LYS A 62 -3.00 -8.07 -12.38
CA LYS A 62 -2.25 -6.91 -12.87
C LYS A 62 -1.13 -6.53 -11.91
N PRO A 63 0.03 -6.09 -12.41
CA PRO A 63 1.06 -5.52 -11.55
C PRO A 63 0.56 -4.21 -10.94
N GLN A 64 0.83 -4.02 -9.66
CA GLN A 64 0.53 -2.78 -8.97
C GLN A 64 1.71 -1.82 -9.13
N PRO A 65 1.49 -0.57 -9.55
CA PRO A 65 2.53 0.46 -9.55
C PRO A 65 3.08 0.71 -8.15
N LEU A 66 4.33 1.15 -8.08
CA LEU A 66 4.92 1.58 -6.82
C LEU A 66 4.17 2.80 -6.28
N ILE A 67 3.82 2.76 -5.01
CA ILE A 67 3.17 3.87 -4.31
C ILE A 67 4.06 4.38 -3.18
N MET A 68 3.99 5.69 -2.93
CA MET A 68 4.71 6.35 -1.84
C MET A 68 3.87 6.30 -0.58
N GLY A 69 3.72 5.11 -0.01
CA GLY A 69 2.99 4.86 1.23
C GLY A 69 3.82 4.06 2.22
N GLY A 70 3.50 4.16 3.49
CA GLY A 70 3.99 3.28 4.53
C GLY A 70 2.99 2.16 4.77
N GLU A 71 3.50 0.97 5.09
CA GLU A 71 2.68 -0.20 5.40
C GLU A 71 3.32 -1.00 6.55
N ASP A 72 2.61 -1.16 7.65
CA ASP A 72 3.15 -1.82 8.85
C ASP A 72 3.35 -3.33 8.68
N PHE A 73 2.65 -3.97 7.74
CA PHE A 73 2.90 -5.34 7.32
C PHE A 73 4.35 -5.56 6.84
N SER A 74 5.03 -4.48 6.43
CA SER A 74 6.47 -4.48 6.09
C SER A 74 7.37 -4.98 7.23
N ARG A 75 6.89 -4.93 8.47
CA ARG A 75 7.63 -5.40 9.65
C ARG A 75 7.93 -6.90 9.60
N PHE A 76 7.04 -7.70 9.02
CA PHE A 76 7.28 -9.14 8.84
C PHE A 76 8.47 -9.40 7.92
N GLY A 77 8.52 -8.76 6.76
CA GLY A 77 9.67 -8.88 5.85
C GLY A 77 10.99 -8.41 6.47
N ARG A 78 10.95 -7.34 7.25
CA ARG A 78 12.14 -6.86 7.98
C ARG A 78 12.60 -7.80 9.09
N ALA A 79 11.70 -8.59 9.66
CA ALA A 79 12.03 -9.65 10.61
C ALA A 79 12.53 -10.94 9.93
N GLY A 80 12.71 -10.93 8.60
CA GLY A 80 13.21 -12.07 7.83
C GLY A 80 12.13 -13.09 7.46
N VAL A 81 10.84 -12.75 7.64
CA VAL A 81 9.74 -13.61 7.23
C VAL A 81 9.37 -13.27 5.78
N PRO A 82 9.45 -14.22 4.82
CA PRO A 82 8.96 -13.99 3.46
C PRO A 82 7.50 -13.57 3.50
N ALA A 83 7.20 -12.40 2.96
CA ALA A 83 5.88 -11.82 3.03
C ALA A 83 5.45 -11.28 1.67
N VAL A 84 4.16 -11.35 1.38
CA VAL A 84 3.54 -10.79 0.19
C VAL A 84 2.23 -10.12 0.55
N MET A 85 2.04 -8.90 0.08
CA MET A 85 0.78 -8.19 0.11
C MET A 85 0.29 -7.94 -1.32
N PHE A 86 -0.99 -8.10 -1.53
CA PHE A 86 -1.63 -7.86 -2.82
C PHE A 86 -2.93 -7.06 -2.64
N TRP A 87 -3.36 -6.43 -3.70
CA TRP A 87 -4.58 -5.63 -3.73
C TRP A 87 -5.70 -6.39 -4.43
N ILE A 88 -6.92 -6.21 -3.95
CA ILE A 88 -8.12 -6.72 -4.59
C ILE A 88 -8.89 -5.54 -5.17
N GLY A 89 -9.22 -5.60 -6.45
CA GLY A 89 -10.12 -4.64 -7.08
C GLY A 89 -11.53 -4.79 -6.49
N THR A 90 -12.08 -3.68 -6.02
CA THR A 90 -13.36 -3.67 -5.31
C THR A 90 -14.43 -2.81 -5.99
N ILE A 91 -14.09 -2.19 -7.11
CA ILE A 91 -14.98 -1.33 -7.89
C ILE A 91 -15.24 -2.00 -9.24
N SER A 92 -16.50 -2.08 -9.65
CA SER A 92 -16.86 -2.70 -10.93
C SER A 92 -16.30 -1.92 -12.13
N PRO A 93 -16.01 -2.61 -13.26
CA PRO A 93 -15.55 -1.96 -14.49
C PRO A 93 -16.48 -0.82 -14.95
N GLU A 94 -17.79 -1.01 -14.85
CA GLU A 94 -18.78 -0.03 -15.27
C GLU A 94 -18.69 1.26 -14.47
N ARG A 95 -18.44 1.17 -13.16
CA ARG A 95 -18.24 2.34 -12.30
C ARG A 95 -16.94 3.06 -12.62
N ILE A 96 -15.86 2.30 -12.91
CA ILE A 96 -14.57 2.86 -13.32
C ILE A 96 -14.73 3.60 -14.65
N GLU A 97 -15.35 2.97 -15.64
CA GLU A 97 -15.60 3.57 -16.96
C GLU A 97 -16.47 4.82 -16.86
N ALA A 98 -17.53 4.79 -16.04
CA ALA A 98 -18.39 5.95 -15.81
C ALA A 98 -17.61 7.14 -15.22
N ALA A 99 -16.69 6.87 -14.28
CA ALA A 99 -15.86 7.92 -13.68
C ALA A 99 -14.83 8.51 -14.65
N GLN A 100 -14.38 7.75 -15.66
CA GLN A 100 -13.41 8.17 -16.66
C GLN A 100 -14.01 8.95 -17.83
N LYS A 101 -15.32 8.95 -17.98
CA LYS A 101 -16.02 9.72 -19.05
C LYS A 101 -15.90 11.23 -18.80
N PRO A 102 -15.91 12.05 -19.86
CA PRO A 102 -15.99 13.50 -19.71
C PRO A 102 -17.17 13.91 -18.83
N GLY A 103 -16.91 14.66 -17.76
CA GLY A 103 -17.93 15.05 -16.76
C GLY A 103 -18.29 13.94 -15.75
N GLY A 104 -17.63 12.79 -15.80
CA GLY A 104 -17.81 11.71 -14.82
C GLY A 104 -17.37 12.14 -13.41
N LYS A 105 -18.10 11.67 -12.40
CA LYS A 105 -17.73 11.92 -11.00
C LYS A 105 -16.53 11.04 -10.63
N PRO A 106 -15.46 11.60 -10.05
CA PRO A 106 -14.32 10.82 -9.56
C PRO A 106 -14.76 9.76 -8.54
N LEU A 107 -14.14 8.59 -8.60
CA LEU A 107 -14.33 7.59 -7.56
C LEU A 107 -13.67 8.04 -6.25
N PRO A 108 -14.34 7.86 -5.10
CA PRO A 108 -13.72 8.12 -3.81
C PRO A 108 -12.49 7.25 -3.58
N SER A 109 -11.47 7.79 -2.91
CA SER A 109 -10.30 7.00 -2.52
C SER A 109 -10.62 6.01 -1.40
N MET A 110 -9.77 5.01 -1.19
CA MET A 110 -9.96 4.00 -0.12
C MET A 110 -10.05 4.59 1.29
N HIS A 111 -9.46 5.77 1.51
CA HIS A 111 -9.52 6.47 2.81
C HIS A 111 -10.63 7.52 2.89
N SER A 112 -11.58 7.49 1.96
CA SER A 112 -12.73 8.40 1.96
C SER A 112 -13.91 7.76 2.70
N GLU A 113 -14.67 8.55 3.44
CA GLU A 113 -15.94 8.16 4.04
C GLU A 113 -17.00 7.74 2.99
N PHE A 114 -16.82 8.20 1.74
CA PHE A 114 -17.68 7.86 0.61
C PHE A 114 -17.19 6.63 -0.17
N TYR A 115 -16.13 5.97 0.28
CA TYR A 115 -15.67 4.76 -0.38
C TYR A 115 -16.70 3.65 -0.24
N TYR A 116 -17.16 3.15 -1.39
CA TYR A 116 -18.16 2.09 -1.46
C TYR A 116 -17.71 0.99 -2.43
N PRO A 117 -17.22 -0.15 -1.93
CA PRO A 117 -16.88 -1.30 -2.75
C PRO A 117 -18.15 -2.01 -3.27
N ASP A 118 -18.02 -2.79 -4.32
CA ASP A 118 -19.05 -3.73 -4.79
C ASP A 118 -18.91 -5.04 -3.99
N PRO A 119 -19.71 -5.27 -2.93
CA PRO A 119 -19.38 -6.25 -1.90
C PRO A 119 -19.39 -7.70 -2.39
N GLY A 120 -20.37 -8.09 -3.18
CA GLY A 120 -20.51 -9.47 -3.65
C GLY A 120 -19.28 -9.96 -4.44
N PRO A 121 -18.93 -9.30 -5.56
CA PRO A 121 -17.74 -9.65 -6.33
C PRO A 121 -16.44 -9.53 -5.54
N SER A 122 -16.31 -8.50 -4.72
CA SER A 122 -15.09 -8.25 -3.94
C SER A 122 -14.82 -9.35 -2.93
N ILE A 123 -15.85 -9.73 -2.15
CA ILE A 123 -15.73 -10.81 -1.17
C ILE A 123 -15.41 -12.13 -1.86
N ARG A 124 -16.12 -12.46 -2.94
CA ARG A 124 -15.86 -13.69 -3.69
C ARG A 124 -14.42 -13.74 -4.21
N THR A 125 -13.96 -12.68 -4.83
CA THR A 125 -12.58 -12.60 -5.35
C THR A 125 -11.57 -12.70 -4.20
N GLY A 126 -11.82 -12.03 -3.09
CA GLY A 126 -10.97 -12.07 -1.90
C GLY A 126 -10.84 -13.47 -1.31
N VAL A 127 -11.96 -14.18 -1.16
CA VAL A 127 -11.97 -15.57 -0.67
C VAL A 127 -11.19 -16.47 -1.62
N ILE A 128 -11.47 -16.41 -2.92
CA ILE A 128 -10.77 -17.23 -3.92
C ILE A 128 -9.26 -16.92 -3.90
N ALA A 129 -8.88 -15.66 -4.01
CA ALA A 129 -7.49 -15.26 -4.05
C ALA A 129 -6.73 -15.71 -2.79
N MET A 130 -7.24 -15.39 -1.60
CA MET A 130 -6.58 -15.74 -0.35
C MET A 130 -6.48 -17.24 -0.16
N SER A 131 -7.55 -18.01 -0.45
CA SER A 131 -7.53 -19.46 -0.35
C SER A 131 -6.47 -20.09 -1.27
N HIS A 132 -6.41 -19.63 -2.53
CA HIS A 132 -5.40 -20.13 -3.48
C HIS A 132 -3.98 -19.69 -3.14
N ALA A 133 -3.79 -18.47 -2.61
CA ALA A 133 -2.50 -18.04 -2.09
C ALA A 133 -2.01 -18.98 -0.98
N VAL A 134 -2.85 -19.26 0.03
CA VAL A 134 -2.51 -20.16 1.13
C VAL A 134 -2.25 -21.58 0.61
N LEU A 135 -3.13 -22.14 -0.21
CA LEU A 135 -2.95 -23.48 -0.77
C LEU A 135 -1.69 -23.60 -1.63
N SER A 136 -1.33 -22.56 -2.35
CA SER A 136 -0.07 -22.55 -3.11
C SER A 136 1.17 -22.64 -2.22
N ILE A 137 1.08 -22.15 -0.98
CA ILE A 137 2.21 -22.12 -0.03
C ILE A 137 2.29 -23.44 0.75
N VAL A 138 1.14 -23.90 1.28
CA VAL A 138 1.08 -25.07 2.20
C VAL A 138 0.69 -26.36 1.50
N GLY A 139 0.14 -26.31 0.30
CA GLY A 139 -0.21 -27.48 -0.49
C GLY A 139 1.05 -28.22 -0.93
N LYS A 140 1.01 -29.56 -0.77
CA LYS A 140 2.05 -30.48 -1.25
C LYS A 140 1.81 -30.83 -2.70
#